data_1ea75b5545475f893e45917d29fda624
#
_entry.id   1ea75b5545475f893e45917d29fda624
#
_cell.length_a   1.000
_cell.length_b   1.000
_cell.length_c   1.000
_cell.angle_alpha   90.00
_cell.angle_beta   90.00
_cell.angle_gamma   90.00
#
_symmetry.space_group_name_H-M   'P 1'
#
loop_
_entity.id
_entity.type
_entity.pdbx_description
1 polymer ?
#
loop_
_entity_poly.entity_id
_entity_poly.type
_entity_poly.pdbx_seq_one_letter_code
_entity_poly.pdbx_strand_id
1 'polypeptide(L)'
;MTLIGVVEGKELRHALAEGTHLIGRADDAALKLVQPSVSRRHAEIAIDGTVATVRDLGSHNGTLLNGAKVGDPMPIRPGDVIEVANITFRVEGPGAAAAAVSMFNESVTMVPSHELSWEEVRQDRKEKRDLQSLLFRVLAEAGDLLTIPRDPEEMFEPILDLVETALLDPERIFVLLLEQGHEEPVTKASRLKGSRPADNLALSRTMMKQVLDEKKSFLTSDPLNDPGFGGMMSMVSQGIRSAIAVPLFDNEDVIGLLYADDSRAGQRFSKDQLAAFTLLANVIAVAITHARYHELEKEKQLQDAQLATASEILENILPATLPDCEGYDLLARLEPCFAVGGDLYDAQIMDDGRYAFLIGDVVGKGLGAALLVSHILSW
;
A
#
# COMPACT_ATOMS: atom_id res chain seq x y z
N MET A 1 21.29 19.00 -9.57
CA MET A 1 20.78 18.08 -8.55
C MET A 1 20.14 18.91 -7.45
N THR A 2 19.09 18.43 -6.78
CA THR A 2 18.39 19.20 -5.73
C THR A 2 18.08 18.30 -4.54
N LEU A 3 18.31 18.78 -3.33
CA LEU A 3 17.83 18.13 -2.09
C LEU A 3 16.44 18.65 -1.76
N ILE A 4 15.51 17.74 -1.49
CA ILE A 4 14.16 18.07 -1.05
C ILE A 4 13.87 17.36 0.26
N GLY A 5 13.44 18.09 1.25
CA GLY A 5 13.06 17.56 2.56
C GLY A 5 12.02 18.42 3.27
N VAL A 6 11.53 17.93 4.40
CA VAL A 6 10.59 18.68 5.24
C VAL A 6 11.28 19.02 6.56
N VAL A 7 11.37 20.31 6.87
CA VAL A 7 11.97 20.81 8.10
C VAL A 7 10.92 21.67 8.82
N GLU A 8 10.55 21.30 10.03
CA GLU A 8 9.52 21.99 10.83
C GLU A 8 8.17 22.17 10.10
N GLY A 9 7.78 21.15 9.32
CA GLY A 9 6.53 21.15 8.56
C GLY A 9 6.55 21.98 7.29
N LYS A 10 7.71 22.55 6.90
CA LYS A 10 7.89 23.30 5.65
C LYS A 10 8.76 22.52 4.68
N GLU A 11 8.37 22.46 3.43
CA GLU A 11 9.20 21.89 2.37
C GLU A 11 10.41 22.80 2.13
N LEU A 12 11.59 22.20 2.16
CA LEU A 12 12.86 22.84 1.91
C LEU A 12 13.49 22.23 0.67
N ARG A 13 13.83 23.09 -0.31
CA ARG A 13 14.49 22.71 -1.56
C ARG A 13 15.84 23.41 -1.63
N HIS A 14 16.91 22.64 -1.77
CA HIS A 14 18.28 23.17 -1.90
C HIS A 14 18.93 22.66 -3.18
N ALA A 15 19.24 23.58 -4.11
CA ALA A 15 19.90 23.23 -5.35
C ALA A 15 21.40 22.95 -5.09
N LEU A 16 21.88 21.81 -5.58
CA LEU A 16 23.27 21.41 -5.53
C LEU A 16 23.93 21.78 -6.86
N ALA A 17 24.73 22.84 -6.87
CA ALA A 17 25.55 23.26 -8.01
C ALA A 17 26.91 22.53 -7.98
N GLU A 18 27.75 22.76 -8.99
CA GLU A 18 29.12 22.29 -9.02
C GLU A 18 29.92 22.81 -7.80
N GLY A 19 30.66 21.92 -7.13
CA GLY A 19 31.44 22.23 -5.94
C GLY A 19 30.96 21.56 -4.67
N THR A 20 31.31 22.10 -3.53
CA THR A 20 31.09 21.52 -2.20
C THR A 20 29.97 22.24 -1.44
N HIS A 21 28.99 21.52 -0.95
CA HIS A 21 27.88 22.02 -0.17
C HIS A 21 27.95 21.51 1.26
N LEU A 22 28.27 22.40 2.18
CA LEU A 22 28.23 22.10 3.61
C LEU A 22 26.79 22.07 4.12
N ILE A 23 26.45 21.02 4.84
CA ILE A 23 25.18 20.87 5.54
C ILE A 23 25.42 20.95 7.04
N GLY A 24 24.68 21.78 7.73
CA GLY A 24 24.87 21.92 9.16
C GLY A 24 24.14 23.10 9.79
N ARG A 25 24.34 23.29 11.08
CA ARG A 25 23.71 24.34 11.86
C ARG A 25 24.51 25.68 11.85
N ALA A 26 25.76 25.69 11.36
CA ALA A 26 26.61 26.86 11.32
C ALA A 26 26.12 27.90 10.29
N ASP A 27 26.50 29.15 10.48
CA ASP A 27 26.10 30.25 9.59
C ASP A 27 26.72 30.17 8.19
N ASP A 28 27.87 29.48 8.08
CA ASP A 28 28.60 29.24 6.84
C ASP A 28 28.11 27.99 6.08
N ALA A 29 27.08 27.26 6.59
CA ALA A 29 26.54 26.11 5.92
C ALA A 29 25.70 26.52 4.70
N ALA A 30 25.98 25.91 3.54
CA ALA A 30 25.23 26.11 2.32
C ALA A 30 23.75 25.64 2.47
N LEU A 31 23.55 24.54 3.19
CA LEU A 31 22.23 24.10 3.66
C LEU A 31 22.19 24.24 5.20
N LYS A 32 21.69 25.37 5.67
CA LYS A 32 21.60 25.67 7.09
C LYS A 32 20.35 25.03 7.70
N LEU A 33 20.58 24.13 8.67
CA LEU A 33 19.53 23.41 9.40
C LEU A 33 19.57 23.82 10.88
N VAL A 34 18.67 24.72 11.30
CA VAL A 34 18.64 25.28 12.65
C VAL A 34 17.91 24.32 13.60
N GLN A 35 18.54 23.17 13.87
CA GLN A 35 18.00 22.18 14.82
C GLN A 35 19.08 21.70 15.80
N PRO A 36 18.74 21.48 17.09
CA PRO A 36 19.71 21.03 18.11
C PRO A 36 20.37 19.69 17.78
N SER A 37 19.66 18.79 17.06
CA SER A 37 20.14 17.48 16.64
C SER A 37 21.19 17.56 15.53
N VAL A 38 21.31 18.69 14.81
CA VAL A 38 22.26 18.87 13.71
C VAL A 38 23.53 19.53 14.19
N SER A 39 24.68 18.92 13.89
CA SER A 39 26.02 19.48 14.23
C SER A 39 26.29 20.77 13.45
N ARG A 40 27.20 21.64 13.95
CA ARG A 40 27.58 22.89 13.25
C ARG A 40 28.01 22.62 11.82
N ARG A 41 28.92 21.67 11.64
CA ARG A 41 29.32 21.07 10.35
C ARG A 41 28.97 19.61 10.45
N HIS A 42 27.88 19.20 9.78
CA HIS A 42 27.34 17.88 9.96
C HIS A 42 27.74 16.93 8.82
N ALA A 43 27.43 17.32 7.61
CA ALA A 43 27.75 16.56 6.41
C ALA A 43 28.19 17.50 5.27
N GLU A 44 28.77 16.92 4.26
CA GLU A 44 29.23 17.61 3.06
C GLU A 44 28.77 16.82 1.82
N ILE A 45 28.24 17.54 0.84
CA ILE A 45 27.95 16.99 -0.47
C ILE A 45 28.88 17.65 -1.48
N ALA A 46 29.65 16.85 -2.20
CA ALA A 46 30.52 17.33 -3.27
C ALA A 46 29.98 16.91 -4.63
N ILE A 47 29.89 17.86 -5.57
CA ILE A 47 29.52 17.67 -6.96
C ILE A 47 30.73 17.96 -7.83
N ASP A 48 31.15 16.97 -8.62
CA ASP A 48 32.24 17.07 -9.60
C ASP A 48 31.79 16.48 -10.94
N GLY A 49 31.34 17.32 -11.83
CA GLY A 49 30.75 16.97 -13.12
C GLY A 49 29.52 16.08 -12.96
N THR A 50 29.64 14.80 -13.28
CA THR A 50 28.55 13.81 -13.19
C THR A 50 28.58 13.01 -11.88
N VAL A 51 29.61 13.19 -11.05
CA VAL A 51 29.79 12.45 -9.80
C VAL A 51 29.35 13.32 -8.63
N ALA A 52 28.44 12.81 -7.83
CA ALA A 52 28.03 13.42 -6.57
C ALA A 52 28.33 12.47 -5.42
N THR A 53 28.86 13.00 -4.31
CA THR A 53 29.19 12.21 -3.12
C THR A 53 28.70 12.91 -1.85
N VAL A 54 28.32 12.12 -0.84
CA VAL A 54 28.00 12.59 0.51
C VAL A 54 29.05 12.04 1.50
N ARG A 55 29.46 12.86 2.46
CA ARG A 55 30.39 12.51 3.53
C ARG A 55 29.89 13.07 4.86
N ASP A 56 29.98 12.29 5.94
CA ASP A 56 29.75 12.75 7.29
C ASP A 56 31.02 13.45 7.81
N LEU A 57 30.89 14.59 8.48
CA LEU A 57 31.99 15.37 8.99
C LEU A 57 32.28 15.11 10.49
N GLY A 58 32.02 13.91 10.98
CA GLY A 58 32.14 13.55 12.39
C GLY A 58 30.98 14.11 13.21
N SER A 59 29.79 14.08 12.67
CA SER A 59 28.59 14.60 13.33
C SER A 59 28.20 13.79 14.57
N HIS A 60 27.49 14.42 15.51
CA HIS A 60 27.08 13.76 16.76
C HIS A 60 26.03 12.66 16.52
N ASN A 61 25.04 12.91 15.66
CA ASN A 61 23.94 11.99 15.39
C ASN A 61 24.11 11.19 14.10
N GLY A 62 25.15 11.46 13.33
CA GLY A 62 25.48 10.73 12.10
C GLY A 62 24.64 11.15 10.89
N THR A 63 25.14 10.73 9.73
CA THR A 63 24.48 10.86 8.43
C THR A 63 24.23 9.46 7.87
N LEU A 64 23.03 9.23 7.31
CA LEU A 64 22.71 7.96 6.65
C LEU A 64 22.43 8.22 5.16
N LEU A 65 22.81 7.28 4.32
CA LEU A 65 22.45 7.22 2.90
C LEU A 65 21.65 5.92 2.66
N ASN A 66 20.38 6.03 2.31
CA ASN A 66 19.46 4.89 2.13
C ASN A 66 19.49 3.94 3.36
N GLY A 67 19.53 4.50 4.58
CA GLY A 67 19.60 3.76 5.83
C GLY A 67 21.00 3.25 6.22
N ALA A 68 22.01 3.33 5.34
CA ALA A 68 23.40 2.96 5.65
C ALA A 68 24.19 4.13 6.21
N LYS A 69 24.98 3.90 7.28
CA LYS A 69 25.77 4.95 7.90
C LYS A 69 26.90 5.43 6.97
N VAL A 70 26.96 6.73 6.74
CA VAL A 70 28.00 7.38 5.94
C VAL A 70 29.25 7.61 6.79
N GLY A 71 30.38 7.02 6.39
CA GLY A 71 31.72 7.30 6.98
C GLY A 71 32.61 7.97 5.95
N ASP A 72 33.17 7.19 5.04
CA ASP A 72 33.87 7.68 3.88
C ASP A 72 32.93 8.29 2.84
N PRO A 73 33.42 9.10 1.88
CA PRO A 73 32.58 9.66 0.83
C PRO A 73 31.84 8.57 0.05
N MET A 74 30.50 8.61 0.07
CA MET A 74 29.64 7.66 -0.64
C MET A 74 28.99 8.34 -1.85
N PRO A 75 28.95 7.69 -3.01
CA PRO A 75 28.29 8.23 -4.20
C PRO A 75 26.79 8.35 -3.96
N ILE A 76 26.21 9.47 -4.39
CA ILE A 76 24.77 9.72 -4.38
C ILE A 76 24.22 9.86 -5.79
N ARG A 77 22.98 9.42 -5.98
CA ARG A 77 22.27 9.43 -7.24
C ARG A 77 20.89 10.06 -7.06
N PRO A 78 20.27 10.56 -8.14
CA PRO A 78 18.85 10.90 -8.10
C PRO A 78 18.01 9.72 -7.60
N GLY A 79 17.10 10.00 -6.67
CA GLY A 79 16.28 8.99 -5.99
C GLY A 79 16.78 8.58 -4.59
N ASP A 80 18.07 8.78 -4.29
CA ASP A 80 18.63 8.44 -2.98
C ASP A 80 18.02 9.28 -1.85
N VAL A 81 18.01 8.71 -0.66
CA VAL A 81 17.54 9.35 0.58
C VAL A 81 18.74 9.57 1.51
N ILE A 82 18.95 10.83 1.87
CA ILE A 82 20.00 11.25 2.82
C ILE A 82 19.32 11.68 4.12
N GLU A 83 19.72 11.07 5.23
CA GLU A 83 19.26 11.47 6.55
C GLU A 83 20.38 12.18 7.28
N VAL A 84 20.12 13.42 7.70
CA VAL A 84 21.04 14.27 8.47
C VAL A 84 20.46 14.41 9.88
N ALA A 85 20.99 13.65 10.84
CA ALA A 85 20.39 13.48 12.16
C ALA A 85 18.96 12.89 12.05
N ASN A 86 17.94 13.70 12.30
CA ASN A 86 16.51 13.32 12.22
C ASN A 86 15.77 13.99 11.03
N ILE A 87 16.51 14.56 10.09
CA ILE A 87 15.94 15.25 8.92
C ILE A 87 16.25 14.43 7.67
N THR A 88 15.20 14.07 6.94
CA THR A 88 15.30 13.27 5.72
C THR A 88 15.21 14.15 4.47
N PHE A 89 16.16 13.96 3.55
CA PHE A 89 16.22 14.61 2.25
C PHE A 89 16.21 13.58 1.15
N ARG A 90 15.41 13.83 0.10
CA ARG A 90 15.47 13.08 -1.15
C ARG A 90 16.33 13.84 -2.14
N VAL A 91 17.16 13.14 -2.88
CA VAL A 91 17.99 13.68 -3.97
C VAL A 91 17.21 13.69 -5.28
N GLU A 92 16.96 14.87 -5.85
CA GLU A 92 16.36 14.99 -7.18
C GLU A 92 17.42 15.39 -8.22
N GLY A 93 17.38 14.75 -9.39
CA GLY A 93 18.23 15.09 -10.53
C GLY A 93 17.70 16.29 -11.34
N PRO A 94 18.52 16.89 -12.21
CA PRO A 94 18.06 17.89 -13.16
C PRO A 94 17.02 17.26 -14.09
N GLY A 95 15.76 17.66 -13.96
CA GLY A 95 14.64 17.14 -14.76
C GLY A 95 13.72 16.14 -14.05
N ALA A 96 13.56 16.20 -12.74
CA ALA A 96 12.70 15.28 -11.99
C ALA A 96 11.23 15.24 -12.44
N ALA A 97 10.74 16.24 -13.18
CA ALA A 97 9.47 16.15 -13.89
C ALA A 97 9.52 15.11 -15.06
N ALA A 98 10.72 14.78 -15.57
CA ALA A 98 10.93 13.73 -16.58
C ALA A 98 11.28 12.37 -15.94
N ALA A 99 11.80 12.34 -14.70
CA ALA A 99 12.22 11.11 -14.00
C ALA A 99 11.05 10.27 -13.47
N ALA A 100 9.88 10.86 -13.22
CA ALA A 100 8.66 10.08 -12.96
C ALA A 100 8.29 9.18 -14.14
N VAL A 101 8.69 9.55 -15.36
CA VAL A 101 8.52 8.73 -16.57
C VAL A 101 9.66 7.72 -16.75
N SER A 102 10.86 7.99 -16.19
CA SER A 102 12.05 7.14 -16.33
C SER A 102 12.08 5.92 -15.39
N MET A 103 11.42 5.97 -14.23
CA MET A 103 11.30 4.80 -13.35
C MET A 103 10.47 3.65 -13.96
N PHE A 104 9.68 3.94 -14.99
CA PHE A 104 8.88 2.95 -15.71
C PHE A 104 9.64 2.24 -16.85
N ASN A 105 10.88 2.65 -17.15
CA ASN A 105 11.60 2.14 -18.33
C ASN A 105 12.56 0.97 -18.03
N GLU A 106 12.87 0.65 -16.79
CA GLU A 106 13.81 -0.45 -16.49
C GLU A 106 13.20 -1.85 -16.51
N SER A 107 11.87 -1.96 -16.62
CA SER A 107 11.18 -3.25 -16.75
C SER A 107 10.74 -3.61 -18.18
N VAL A 108 11.09 -2.79 -19.18
CA VAL A 108 10.75 -3.05 -20.59
C VAL A 108 11.99 -3.54 -21.33
N THR A 109 12.00 -4.80 -21.70
CA THR A 109 13.04 -5.41 -22.53
C THR A 109 13.20 -4.64 -23.85
N MET A 110 14.37 -4.06 -24.09
CA MET A 110 14.71 -3.31 -25.29
C MET A 110 14.69 -4.22 -26.55
N VAL A 111 13.92 -3.84 -27.53
CA VAL A 111 14.00 -4.33 -28.92
C VAL A 111 14.83 -3.33 -29.74
N PRO A 112 15.65 -3.78 -30.73
CA PRO A 112 16.66 -2.93 -31.36
C PRO A 112 16.09 -1.73 -32.14
N SER A 113 16.86 -0.64 -32.14
CA SER A 113 16.58 0.65 -32.76
C SER A 113 16.34 0.55 -34.25
N HIS A 114 15.20 1.07 -34.72
CA HIS A 114 14.95 1.43 -36.09
C HIS A 114 15.11 2.95 -36.31
N GLU A 115 15.68 3.34 -37.43
CA GLU A 115 15.68 4.75 -37.91
C GLU A 115 14.23 5.16 -38.18
N LEU A 116 13.77 6.24 -37.58
CA LEU A 116 12.40 6.74 -37.72
C LEU A 116 12.32 7.73 -38.90
N SER A 117 11.34 7.55 -39.80
CA SER A 117 11.00 8.52 -40.84
C SER A 117 10.27 9.74 -40.26
N TRP A 118 10.22 10.86 -41.00
CA TRP A 118 9.51 12.08 -40.57
C TRP A 118 8.00 11.87 -40.37
N GLU A 119 7.40 10.91 -41.06
CA GLU A 119 6.01 10.52 -40.90
C GLU A 119 5.81 9.77 -39.58
N GLU A 120 6.73 8.89 -39.20
CA GLU A 120 6.74 8.17 -37.90
C GLU A 120 6.93 9.15 -36.73
N VAL A 121 7.76 10.18 -36.87
CA VAL A 121 7.92 11.26 -35.87
C VAL A 121 6.63 12.08 -35.69
N ARG A 122 5.86 12.29 -36.74
CA ARG A 122 4.55 12.96 -36.68
C ARG A 122 3.52 12.09 -35.99
N GLN A 123 3.51 10.80 -36.24
CA GLN A 123 2.63 9.81 -35.62
C GLN A 123 2.98 9.66 -34.16
N ASP A 124 4.25 9.53 -33.82
CA ASP A 124 4.76 9.49 -32.43
C ASP A 124 4.33 10.72 -31.60
N ARG A 125 4.34 11.94 -32.17
CA ARG A 125 3.84 13.15 -31.49
C ARG A 125 2.33 13.15 -31.29
N LYS A 126 1.55 12.56 -32.15
CA LYS A 126 0.10 12.43 -32.01
C LYS A 126 -0.22 11.39 -30.97
N GLU A 127 0.41 10.23 -31.05
CA GLU A 127 0.28 9.12 -30.07
C GLU A 127 0.67 9.57 -28.65
N LYS A 128 1.76 10.33 -28.49
CA LYS A 128 2.15 10.91 -27.19
C LYS A 128 1.11 11.89 -26.61
N ARG A 129 0.45 12.68 -27.45
CA ARG A 129 -0.65 13.57 -27.01
C ARG A 129 -1.87 12.76 -26.61
N ASP A 130 -2.19 11.72 -27.35
CA ASP A 130 -3.34 10.86 -27.09
C ASP A 130 -3.11 10.06 -25.81
N LEU A 131 -1.89 9.56 -25.56
CA LEU A 131 -1.48 8.92 -24.32
C LEU A 131 -1.58 9.88 -23.11
N GLN A 132 -1.06 11.10 -23.24
CA GLN A 132 -1.16 12.09 -22.16
C GLN A 132 -2.62 12.39 -21.80
N SER A 133 -3.48 12.55 -22.80
CA SER A 133 -4.91 12.78 -22.59
C SER A 133 -5.60 11.59 -21.93
N LEU A 134 -5.22 10.37 -22.32
CA LEU A 134 -5.72 9.14 -21.73
C LEU A 134 -5.29 9.02 -20.26
N LEU A 135 -4.00 9.23 -19.97
CA LEU A 135 -3.46 9.19 -18.61
C LEU A 135 -4.12 10.23 -17.69
N PHE A 136 -4.32 11.45 -18.19
CA PHE A 136 -5.00 12.51 -17.44
C PHE A 136 -6.43 12.11 -17.07
N ARG A 137 -7.18 11.56 -18.01
CA ARG A 137 -8.55 11.10 -17.77
C ARG A 137 -8.60 9.95 -16.77
N VAL A 138 -7.77 8.93 -16.97
CA VAL A 138 -7.67 7.77 -16.09
C VAL A 138 -7.28 8.18 -14.66
N LEU A 139 -6.31 9.09 -14.50
CA LEU A 139 -5.90 9.58 -13.18
C LEU A 139 -7.00 10.44 -12.50
N ALA A 140 -7.71 11.25 -13.27
CA ALA A 140 -8.81 12.04 -12.73
C ALA A 140 -9.95 11.15 -12.20
N GLU A 141 -10.37 10.15 -12.99
CA GLU A 141 -11.40 9.20 -12.60
C GLU A 141 -10.93 8.26 -11.45
N ALA A 142 -9.63 7.88 -11.44
CA ALA A 142 -9.04 7.07 -10.39
C ALA A 142 -8.99 7.81 -9.03
N GLY A 143 -9.00 9.13 -9.02
CA GLY A 143 -9.10 9.93 -7.79
C GLY A 143 -10.32 9.58 -6.95
N ASP A 144 -11.44 9.29 -7.58
CA ASP A 144 -12.68 8.93 -6.89
C ASP A 144 -12.59 7.57 -6.18
N LEU A 145 -11.77 6.63 -6.68
CA LEU A 145 -11.53 5.36 -6.00
C LEU A 145 -10.80 5.53 -4.67
N LEU A 146 -9.94 6.55 -4.57
CA LEU A 146 -9.13 6.79 -3.38
C LEU A 146 -9.83 7.69 -2.35
N THR A 147 -10.76 8.54 -2.80
CA THR A 147 -11.37 9.57 -1.94
C THR A 147 -12.70 9.15 -1.33
N ILE A 148 -13.43 8.25 -1.98
CA ILE A 148 -14.75 7.79 -1.52
C ILE A 148 -14.58 6.43 -0.80
N PRO A 149 -14.79 6.36 0.53
CA PRO A 149 -14.78 5.08 1.24
C PRO A 149 -15.87 4.17 0.69
N ARG A 150 -15.50 2.96 0.30
CA ARG A 150 -16.39 1.91 -0.21
C ARG A 150 -16.07 0.59 0.45
N ASP A 151 -17.07 -0.26 0.55
CA ASP A 151 -16.82 -1.65 0.92
C ASP A 151 -16.03 -2.35 -0.21
N PRO A 152 -15.17 -3.32 0.10
CA PRO A 152 -14.30 -3.97 -0.89
C PRO A 152 -15.04 -4.51 -2.12
N GLU A 153 -16.26 -5.03 -1.94
CA GLU A 153 -17.06 -5.57 -3.05
C GLU A 153 -17.61 -4.48 -3.98
N GLU A 154 -17.93 -3.30 -3.45
CA GLU A 154 -18.46 -2.17 -4.22
C GLU A 154 -17.39 -1.47 -5.07
N MET A 155 -16.12 -1.77 -4.85
CA MET A 155 -15.02 -1.18 -5.60
C MET A 155 -14.83 -1.77 -6.99
N PHE A 156 -15.27 -2.99 -7.23
CA PHE A 156 -14.91 -3.71 -8.45
C PHE A 156 -15.59 -3.15 -9.70
N GLU A 157 -16.83 -2.69 -9.63
CA GLU A 157 -17.50 -2.08 -10.80
C GLU A 157 -16.82 -0.78 -11.26
N PRO A 158 -16.51 0.20 -10.37
CA PRO A 158 -15.69 1.36 -10.75
C PRO A 158 -14.31 1.00 -11.30
N ILE A 159 -13.67 -0.05 -10.77
CA ILE A 159 -12.40 -0.54 -11.29
C ILE A 159 -12.54 -1.04 -12.73
N LEU A 160 -13.59 -1.81 -13.02
CA LEU A 160 -13.87 -2.31 -14.35
C LEU A 160 -14.15 -1.16 -15.35
N ASP A 161 -14.87 -0.11 -14.93
CA ASP A 161 -15.12 1.10 -15.73
C ASP A 161 -13.81 1.82 -16.10
N LEU A 162 -12.92 1.98 -15.12
CA LEU A 162 -11.62 2.59 -15.33
C LEU A 162 -10.73 1.79 -16.29
N VAL A 163 -10.70 0.46 -16.11
CA VAL A 163 -9.95 -0.44 -16.98
C VAL A 163 -10.49 -0.39 -18.40
N GLU A 164 -11.80 -0.39 -18.57
CA GLU A 164 -12.46 -0.29 -19.86
C GLU A 164 -12.10 1.03 -20.56
N THR A 165 -12.10 2.14 -19.82
CA THR A 165 -11.67 3.45 -20.33
C THR A 165 -10.18 3.45 -20.73
N ALA A 166 -9.31 2.88 -19.91
CA ALA A 166 -7.86 2.87 -20.13
C ALA A 166 -7.46 1.99 -21.33
N LEU A 167 -8.13 0.89 -21.57
CA LEU A 167 -7.84 -0.06 -22.63
C LEU A 167 -8.67 0.14 -23.89
N LEU A 168 -9.52 1.18 -23.93
CA LEU A 168 -10.36 1.51 -25.09
C LEU A 168 -11.28 0.35 -25.52
N ASP A 169 -12.09 -0.11 -24.56
CA ASP A 169 -13.16 -1.07 -24.81
C ASP A 169 -12.66 -2.50 -25.13
N PRO A 170 -11.90 -3.17 -24.24
CA PRO A 170 -11.47 -4.55 -24.45
C PRO A 170 -12.64 -5.52 -24.41
N GLU A 171 -12.47 -6.71 -25.03
CA GLU A 171 -13.55 -7.72 -25.06
C GLU A 171 -13.77 -8.37 -23.70
N ARG A 172 -12.70 -8.64 -22.95
CA ARG A 172 -12.80 -9.19 -21.59
C ARG A 172 -11.86 -8.48 -20.63
N ILE A 173 -12.33 -8.27 -19.42
CA ILE A 173 -11.55 -7.69 -18.31
C ILE A 173 -11.75 -8.60 -17.09
N PHE A 174 -10.69 -8.83 -16.33
CA PHE A 174 -10.73 -9.57 -15.08
C PHE A 174 -9.87 -8.89 -14.01
N VAL A 175 -10.41 -8.83 -12.81
CA VAL A 175 -9.69 -8.47 -11.58
C VAL A 175 -9.50 -9.76 -10.78
N LEU A 176 -8.26 -10.16 -10.57
CA LEU A 176 -7.92 -11.37 -9.85
C LEU A 176 -7.08 -11.01 -8.63
N LEU A 177 -7.43 -11.57 -7.47
CA LEU A 177 -6.72 -11.33 -6.22
C LEU A 177 -6.18 -12.64 -5.63
N LEU A 178 -5.01 -12.55 -5.02
CA LEU A 178 -4.44 -13.62 -4.22
C LEU A 178 -5.15 -13.64 -2.85
N GLU A 179 -5.63 -14.82 -2.46
CA GLU A 179 -6.31 -15.02 -1.18
C GLU A 179 -5.56 -16.06 -0.34
N GLN A 180 -5.61 -15.88 0.97
CA GLN A 180 -5.00 -16.85 1.90
C GLN A 180 -5.62 -18.23 1.71
N GLY A 181 -4.77 -19.23 1.53
CA GLY A 181 -5.19 -20.63 1.34
C GLY A 181 -5.47 -21.03 -0.12
N HIS A 182 -5.32 -20.12 -1.09
CA HIS A 182 -5.42 -20.42 -2.51
C HIS A 182 -4.04 -20.30 -3.17
N GLU A 183 -3.66 -21.32 -3.95
CA GLU A 183 -2.40 -21.31 -4.73
C GLU A 183 -2.51 -20.45 -6.00
N GLU A 184 -3.73 -20.30 -6.52
CA GLU A 184 -4.01 -19.52 -7.72
C GLU A 184 -4.88 -18.29 -7.38
N PRO A 185 -4.73 -17.18 -8.13
CA PRO A 185 -5.54 -16.00 -7.90
C PRO A 185 -7.01 -16.24 -8.21
N VAL A 186 -7.86 -15.71 -7.34
CA VAL A 186 -9.32 -15.82 -7.45
C VAL A 186 -9.89 -14.64 -8.23
N THR A 187 -10.75 -14.90 -9.21
CA THR A 187 -11.47 -13.84 -9.93
C THR A 187 -12.47 -13.16 -8.99
N LYS A 188 -12.26 -11.88 -8.71
CA LYS A 188 -13.15 -11.04 -7.91
C LYS A 188 -14.19 -10.31 -8.73
N ALA A 189 -13.81 -9.88 -9.92
CA ALA A 189 -14.73 -9.24 -10.84
C ALA A 189 -14.34 -9.51 -12.29
N SER A 190 -15.30 -9.46 -13.18
CA SER A 190 -15.09 -9.60 -14.61
C SER A 190 -16.12 -8.82 -15.41
N ARG A 191 -15.70 -8.30 -16.56
CA ARG A 191 -16.60 -7.70 -17.55
C ARG A 191 -16.35 -8.32 -18.90
N LEU A 192 -17.42 -8.77 -19.54
CA LEU A 192 -17.36 -9.56 -20.77
C LEU A 192 -18.25 -8.89 -21.81
N LYS A 193 -17.66 -8.63 -23.00
CA LYS A 193 -18.37 -8.16 -24.17
C LYS A 193 -18.27 -9.25 -25.24
N GLY A 194 -19.35 -9.91 -25.52
CA GLY A 194 -19.38 -11.00 -26.53
C GLY A 194 -19.88 -12.33 -25.97
N SER A 195 -19.77 -13.38 -26.79
CA SER A 195 -20.35 -14.69 -26.50
C SER A 195 -19.41 -15.68 -25.78
N ARG A 196 -18.19 -15.26 -25.44
CA ARG A 196 -17.24 -16.13 -24.73
C ARG A 196 -17.56 -16.19 -23.23
N PRO A 197 -17.74 -17.38 -22.65
CA PRO A 197 -18.12 -17.51 -21.24
C PRO A 197 -16.97 -17.07 -20.29
N ALA A 198 -17.34 -16.59 -19.10
CA ALA A 198 -16.40 -16.24 -18.03
C ALA A 198 -15.67 -17.47 -17.47
N ASP A 199 -16.34 -18.64 -17.51
CA ASP A 199 -15.92 -19.87 -16.82
C ASP A 199 -14.66 -20.51 -17.44
N ASN A 200 -14.16 -20.03 -18.57
CA ASN A 200 -13.00 -20.55 -19.26
C ASN A 200 -11.81 -19.56 -19.29
N LEU A 201 -11.55 -18.85 -18.18
CA LEU A 201 -10.32 -18.07 -18.07
C LEU A 201 -9.13 -19.01 -17.80
N ALA A 202 -8.62 -19.68 -18.84
CA ALA A 202 -7.37 -20.43 -18.72
C ALA A 202 -6.20 -19.46 -18.88
N LEU A 203 -5.73 -18.95 -17.76
CA LEU A 203 -4.53 -18.12 -17.72
C LEU A 203 -3.30 -18.94 -18.11
N SER A 204 -2.44 -18.38 -18.96
CA SER A 204 -1.17 -19.03 -19.32
C SER A 204 -0.27 -19.12 -18.09
N ARG A 205 0.28 -20.31 -17.80
CA ARG A 205 1.25 -20.49 -16.70
C ARG A 205 2.46 -19.58 -16.85
N THR A 206 2.91 -19.36 -18.08
CA THR A 206 4.04 -18.47 -18.38
C THR A 206 3.69 -17.01 -18.03
N MET A 207 2.50 -16.55 -18.41
CA MET A 207 2.02 -15.22 -18.04
C MET A 207 1.88 -15.06 -16.52
N MET A 208 1.28 -16.06 -15.85
CA MET A 208 1.13 -16.06 -14.40
C MET A 208 2.47 -15.96 -13.68
N LYS A 209 3.45 -16.77 -14.10
CA LYS A 209 4.82 -16.72 -13.58
C LYS A 209 5.44 -15.34 -13.79
N GLN A 210 5.34 -14.78 -14.97
CA GLN A 210 5.88 -13.45 -15.26
C GLN A 210 5.23 -12.36 -14.39
N VAL A 211 3.91 -12.39 -14.24
CA VAL A 211 3.18 -11.33 -13.56
C VAL A 211 3.27 -11.47 -12.04
N LEU A 212 3.10 -12.67 -11.49
CA LEU A 212 3.05 -12.89 -10.04
C LEU A 212 4.44 -13.12 -9.44
N ASP A 213 5.28 -13.99 -10.06
CA ASP A 213 6.57 -14.38 -9.48
C ASP A 213 7.67 -13.39 -9.87
N GLU A 214 7.74 -13.02 -11.17
CA GLU A 214 8.76 -12.08 -11.67
C GLU A 214 8.34 -10.61 -11.50
N LYS A 215 7.09 -10.37 -11.07
CA LYS A 215 6.53 -9.03 -10.80
C LYS A 215 6.61 -8.09 -12.01
N LYS A 216 6.39 -8.63 -13.21
CA LYS A 216 6.49 -7.89 -14.47
C LYS A 216 5.14 -7.82 -15.17
N SER A 217 4.87 -6.69 -15.80
CA SER A 217 3.73 -6.54 -16.72
C SER A 217 3.92 -7.42 -17.96
N PHE A 218 2.81 -7.91 -18.49
CA PHE A 218 2.74 -8.78 -19.65
C PHE A 218 1.93 -8.12 -20.77
N LEU A 219 2.42 -8.23 -22.00
CA LEU A 219 1.72 -7.80 -23.21
C LEU A 219 2.04 -8.77 -24.35
N THR A 220 1.01 -9.29 -24.99
CA THR A 220 1.14 -10.00 -26.27
C THR A 220 0.13 -9.47 -27.27
N SER A 221 0.57 -9.27 -28.51
CA SER A 221 -0.29 -8.87 -29.64
C SER A 221 -0.43 -9.97 -30.70
N ASP A 222 0.24 -11.11 -30.51
CA ASP A 222 0.16 -12.29 -31.35
C ASP A 222 0.66 -13.53 -30.58
N PRO A 223 -0.18 -14.19 -29.75
CA PRO A 223 0.21 -15.33 -28.94
C PRO A 223 0.74 -16.53 -29.72
N LEU A 224 0.44 -16.63 -31.03
CA LEU A 224 0.91 -17.69 -31.91
C LEU A 224 2.38 -17.54 -32.31
N ASN A 225 2.79 -16.32 -32.56
CA ASN A 225 4.09 -16.01 -33.15
C ASN A 225 5.06 -15.29 -32.21
N ASP A 226 4.67 -15.15 -30.93
CA ASP A 226 5.50 -14.48 -29.92
C ASP A 226 6.72 -15.34 -29.55
N PRO A 227 7.94 -14.95 -29.94
CA PRO A 227 9.15 -15.78 -29.77
C PRO A 227 9.56 -15.94 -28.30
N GLY A 228 9.06 -15.08 -27.40
CA GLY A 228 9.37 -15.12 -25.98
C GLY A 228 8.60 -16.18 -25.20
N PHE A 229 7.53 -16.75 -25.78
CA PHE A 229 6.55 -17.52 -24.99
C PHE A 229 6.17 -18.89 -25.57
N GLY A 230 6.90 -19.38 -26.57
CA GLY A 230 6.83 -20.78 -27.03
C GLY A 230 5.44 -21.33 -27.34
N GLY A 231 4.59 -20.50 -27.95
CA GLY A 231 3.20 -20.83 -28.26
C GLY A 231 2.33 -20.96 -27.01
N MET A 232 1.66 -19.89 -26.62
CA MET A 232 0.70 -19.91 -25.50
C MET A 232 -0.57 -20.67 -25.90
N MET A 233 -0.47 -22.00 -25.94
CA MET A 233 -1.55 -22.88 -26.41
C MET A 233 -2.88 -22.62 -25.70
N SER A 234 -2.85 -22.24 -24.43
CA SER A 234 -4.07 -21.89 -23.67
C SER A 234 -4.76 -20.63 -24.20
N MET A 235 -4.01 -19.61 -24.60
CA MET A 235 -4.56 -18.37 -25.20
C MET A 235 -5.02 -18.64 -26.64
N VAL A 236 -4.24 -19.38 -27.39
CA VAL A 236 -4.55 -19.74 -28.79
C VAL A 236 -5.83 -20.59 -28.84
N SER A 237 -6.00 -21.58 -27.97
CA SER A 237 -7.21 -22.42 -27.90
C SER A 237 -8.46 -21.63 -27.55
N GLN A 238 -8.31 -20.52 -26.85
CA GLN A 238 -9.41 -19.60 -26.52
C GLN A 238 -9.66 -18.54 -27.63
N GLY A 239 -8.86 -18.54 -28.71
CA GLY A 239 -8.97 -17.59 -29.81
C GLY A 239 -8.52 -16.18 -29.46
N ILE A 240 -7.73 -16.03 -28.38
CA ILE A 240 -7.19 -14.73 -27.95
C ILE A 240 -6.15 -14.28 -28.98
N ARG A 241 -6.25 -13.03 -29.42
CA ARG A 241 -5.32 -12.40 -30.37
C ARG A 241 -4.42 -11.38 -29.73
N SER A 242 -4.88 -10.75 -28.66
CA SER A 242 -4.06 -9.81 -27.88
C SER A 242 -4.46 -9.94 -26.40
N ALA A 243 -3.47 -9.90 -25.53
CA ALA A 243 -3.70 -9.92 -24.09
C ALA A 243 -2.70 -9.04 -23.35
N ILE A 244 -3.17 -8.50 -22.24
CA ILE A 244 -2.40 -7.63 -21.37
C ILE A 244 -2.67 -8.03 -19.91
N ALA A 245 -1.62 -8.11 -19.09
CA ALA A 245 -1.76 -8.37 -17.66
C ALA A 245 -0.74 -7.53 -16.88
N VAL A 246 -1.17 -7.02 -15.73
CA VAL A 246 -0.32 -6.19 -14.87
C VAL A 246 -0.50 -6.61 -13.42
N PRO A 247 0.57 -6.68 -12.62
CA PRO A 247 0.47 -7.00 -11.21
C PRO A 247 -0.16 -5.85 -10.41
N LEU A 248 -0.87 -6.21 -9.35
CA LEU A 248 -1.37 -5.29 -8.33
C LEU A 248 -0.42 -5.36 -7.13
N PHE A 249 0.22 -4.25 -6.78
CA PHE A 249 1.20 -4.19 -5.70
C PHE A 249 0.65 -3.54 -4.43
N ASP A 250 0.85 -4.21 -3.29
CA ASP A 250 0.81 -3.60 -1.96
C ASP A 250 2.25 -3.52 -1.43
N ASN A 251 2.85 -2.35 -1.51
CA ASN A 251 4.29 -2.13 -1.30
C ASN A 251 5.14 -3.02 -2.23
N GLU A 252 5.82 -4.05 -1.69
CA GLU A 252 6.67 -4.98 -2.43
C GLU A 252 5.95 -6.29 -2.80
N ASP A 253 4.77 -6.54 -2.25
CA ASP A 253 4.04 -7.78 -2.45
C ASP A 253 2.99 -7.65 -3.56
N VAL A 254 2.85 -8.71 -4.35
CA VAL A 254 1.79 -8.81 -5.35
C VAL A 254 0.54 -9.34 -4.66
N ILE A 255 -0.52 -8.54 -4.64
CA ILE A 255 -1.83 -8.90 -4.08
C ILE A 255 -2.81 -9.47 -5.11
N GLY A 256 -2.42 -9.44 -6.39
CA GLY A 256 -3.25 -9.91 -7.50
C GLY A 256 -2.77 -9.40 -8.84
N LEU A 257 -3.65 -9.46 -9.82
CA LEU A 257 -3.40 -8.92 -11.16
C LEU A 257 -4.66 -8.41 -11.81
N LEU A 258 -4.48 -7.44 -12.73
CA LEU A 258 -5.48 -7.07 -13.72
C LEU A 258 -5.15 -7.76 -15.04
N TYR A 259 -6.17 -8.31 -15.68
CA TYR A 259 -6.04 -8.98 -16.97
C TYR A 259 -7.10 -8.48 -17.93
N ALA A 260 -6.71 -8.28 -19.19
CA ALA A 260 -7.66 -8.05 -20.28
C ALA A 260 -7.21 -8.77 -21.54
N ASP A 261 -8.17 -9.21 -22.35
CA ASP A 261 -7.89 -9.80 -23.65
C ASP A 261 -8.89 -9.41 -24.72
N ASP A 262 -8.50 -9.65 -25.96
CA ASP A 262 -9.30 -9.39 -27.16
C ASP A 262 -9.08 -10.48 -28.22
N SER A 263 -10.15 -10.95 -28.83
CA SER A 263 -10.15 -11.91 -29.95
C SER A 263 -10.47 -11.24 -31.29
N ARG A 264 -10.89 -9.97 -31.27
CA ARG A 264 -11.31 -9.25 -32.48
C ARG A 264 -10.14 -9.01 -33.42
N ALA A 265 -10.39 -9.17 -34.72
CA ALA A 265 -9.38 -8.90 -35.74
C ALA A 265 -9.03 -7.41 -35.78
N GLY A 266 -7.72 -7.10 -35.72
CA GLY A 266 -7.22 -5.71 -35.76
C GLY A 266 -7.20 -4.99 -34.43
N GLN A 267 -7.83 -5.52 -33.37
CA GLN A 267 -7.71 -4.98 -32.03
C GLN A 267 -6.44 -5.56 -31.38
N ARG A 268 -5.49 -4.70 -31.06
CA ARG A 268 -4.24 -5.09 -30.40
C ARG A 268 -3.89 -4.08 -29.32
N PHE A 269 -3.50 -4.57 -28.15
CA PHE A 269 -3.00 -3.69 -27.10
C PHE A 269 -1.64 -3.13 -27.48
N SER A 270 -1.43 -1.85 -27.19
CA SER A 270 -0.19 -1.13 -27.44
C SER A 270 0.69 -1.07 -26.18
N LYS A 271 1.97 -0.72 -26.35
CA LYS A 271 2.88 -0.43 -25.24
C LYS A 271 2.41 0.76 -24.39
N ASP A 272 1.77 1.74 -25.02
CA ASP A 272 1.22 2.90 -24.33
C ASP A 272 0.02 2.52 -23.44
N GLN A 273 -0.83 1.63 -23.93
CA GLN A 273 -1.89 1.05 -23.11
C GLN A 273 -1.33 0.20 -21.96
N LEU A 274 -0.23 -0.54 -22.16
CA LEU A 274 0.46 -1.25 -21.08
C LEU A 274 0.96 -0.27 -20.02
N ALA A 275 1.58 0.83 -20.40
CA ALA A 275 2.05 1.85 -19.47
C ALA A 275 0.89 2.48 -18.68
N ALA A 276 -0.20 2.87 -19.36
CA ALA A 276 -1.40 3.40 -18.72
C ALA A 276 -2.04 2.38 -17.77
N PHE A 277 -2.13 1.12 -18.20
CA PHE A 277 -2.70 0.04 -17.40
C PHE A 277 -1.86 -0.29 -16.18
N THR A 278 -0.53 -0.24 -16.28
CA THR A 278 0.38 -0.41 -15.13
C THR A 278 0.22 0.71 -14.11
N LEU A 279 0.09 1.96 -14.56
CA LEU A 279 -0.18 3.09 -13.65
C LEU A 279 -1.52 2.93 -12.94
N LEU A 280 -2.55 2.55 -13.69
CA LEU A 280 -3.88 2.32 -13.14
C LEU A 280 -3.87 1.17 -12.12
N ALA A 281 -3.13 0.09 -12.40
CA ALA A 281 -2.99 -1.04 -11.49
C ALA A 281 -2.43 -0.63 -10.12
N ASN A 282 -1.45 0.28 -10.10
CA ASN A 282 -0.90 0.79 -8.84
C ASN A 282 -1.96 1.58 -8.04
N VAL A 283 -2.76 2.42 -8.69
CA VAL A 283 -3.85 3.16 -8.01
C VAL A 283 -4.93 2.20 -7.51
N ILE A 284 -5.31 1.24 -8.33
CA ILE A 284 -6.31 0.21 -7.97
C ILE A 284 -5.82 -0.64 -6.79
N ALA A 285 -4.54 -1.04 -6.78
CA ALA A 285 -3.97 -1.81 -5.68
C ALA A 285 -4.05 -1.05 -4.35
N VAL A 286 -3.66 0.24 -4.36
CA VAL A 286 -3.77 1.11 -3.17
C VAL A 286 -5.24 1.23 -2.73
N ALA A 287 -6.17 1.41 -3.67
CA ALA A 287 -7.59 1.53 -3.35
C ALA A 287 -8.15 0.23 -2.72
N ILE A 288 -7.81 -0.94 -3.28
CA ILE A 288 -8.22 -2.25 -2.74
C ILE A 288 -7.63 -2.46 -1.34
N THR A 289 -6.35 -2.18 -1.16
CA THR A 289 -5.68 -2.32 0.13
C THR A 289 -6.32 -1.39 1.17
N HIS A 290 -6.58 -0.14 0.81
CA HIS A 290 -7.24 0.84 1.69
C HIS A 290 -8.65 0.40 2.09
N ALA A 291 -9.45 -0.11 1.15
CA ALA A 291 -10.78 -0.63 1.44
C ALA A 291 -10.75 -1.82 2.42
N ARG A 292 -9.79 -2.75 2.24
CA ARG A 292 -9.59 -3.89 3.16
C ARG A 292 -9.21 -3.42 4.57
N TYR A 293 -8.30 -2.46 4.70
CA TYR A 293 -7.93 -1.89 5.99
C TYR A 293 -9.11 -1.20 6.68
N HIS A 294 -9.90 -0.44 5.92
CA HIS A 294 -11.08 0.23 6.45
C HIS A 294 -12.12 -0.77 6.98
N GLU A 295 -12.36 -1.87 6.27
CA GLU A 295 -13.27 -2.93 6.73
C GLU A 295 -12.77 -3.59 8.01
N LEU A 296 -11.48 -3.95 8.08
CA LEU A 296 -10.86 -4.51 9.28
C LEU A 296 -10.93 -3.55 10.48
N GLU A 297 -10.74 -2.27 10.25
CA GLU A 297 -10.85 -1.24 11.28
C GLU A 297 -12.29 -1.12 11.80
N LYS A 298 -13.28 -1.14 10.91
CA LYS A 298 -14.70 -1.12 11.23
C LYS A 298 -15.12 -2.36 12.03
N GLU A 299 -14.66 -3.56 11.64
CA GLU A 299 -14.89 -4.79 12.39
C GLU A 299 -14.29 -4.70 13.79
N LYS A 300 -13.05 -4.20 13.90
CA LYS A 300 -12.38 -4.00 15.20
C LYS A 300 -13.14 -3.02 16.08
N GLN A 301 -13.56 -1.87 15.54
CA GLN A 301 -14.35 -0.89 16.29
C GLN A 301 -15.66 -1.48 16.80
N LEU A 302 -16.33 -2.31 15.99
CA LEU A 302 -17.54 -2.99 16.40
C LEU A 302 -17.29 -3.98 17.56
N GLN A 303 -16.20 -4.75 17.47
CA GLN A 303 -15.78 -5.66 18.53
C GLN A 303 -15.43 -4.90 19.83
N ASP A 304 -14.69 -3.81 19.72
CA ASP A 304 -14.34 -2.97 20.87
C ASP A 304 -15.59 -2.36 21.53
N ALA A 305 -16.56 -1.91 20.76
CA ALA A 305 -17.84 -1.40 21.26
C ALA A 305 -18.68 -2.48 21.96
N GLN A 306 -18.70 -3.71 21.41
CA GLN A 306 -19.36 -4.85 22.06
C GLN A 306 -18.71 -5.21 23.40
N LEU A 307 -17.38 -5.21 23.47
CA LEU A 307 -16.63 -5.46 24.69
C LEU A 307 -16.87 -4.36 25.74
N ALA A 308 -16.91 -3.09 25.32
CA ALA A 308 -17.22 -1.98 26.24
C ALA A 308 -18.63 -2.10 26.82
N THR A 309 -19.62 -2.46 26.00
CA THR A 309 -21.00 -2.71 26.46
C THR A 309 -21.05 -3.88 27.46
N ALA A 310 -20.32 -4.95 27.19
CA ALA A 310 -20.25 -6.09 28.11
C ALA A 310 -19.60 -5.71 29.46
N SER A 311 -18.55 -4.86 29.43
CA SER A 311 -17.92 -4.33 30.64
C SER A 311 -18.89 -3.50 31.46
N GLU A 312 -19.64 -2.61 30.84
CA GLU A 312 -20.66 -1.80 31.55
C GLU A 312 -21.75 -2.65 32.17
N ILE A 313 -22.21 -3.69 31.50
CA ILE A 313 -23.19 -4.63 32.06
C ILE A 313 -22.62 -5.35 33.30
N LEU A 314 -21.37 -5.82 33.24
CA LEU A 314 -20.73 -6.48 34.38
C LEU A 314 -20.51 -5.55 35.57
N GLU A 315 -20.06 -4.32 35.33
CA GLU A 315 -19.91 -3.33 36.41
C GLU A 315 -21.24 -3.03 37.10
N ASN A 316 -22.37 -3.06 36.39
CA ASN A 316 -23.69 -2.87 36.96
C ASN A 316 -24.23 -4.08 37.71
N ILE A 317 -23.69 -5.30 37.50
CA ILE A 317 -24.07 -6.53 38.21
C ILE A 317 -23.30 -6.66 39.51
N LEU A 318 -22.08 -6.16 39.59
CA LEU A 318 -21.29 -6.13 40.81
C LEU A 318 -21.93 -5.19 41.84
N PRO A 319 -21.86 -5.51 43.14
CA PRO A 319 -22.47 -4.68 44.17
C PRO A 319 -21.82 -3.31 44.22
N ALA A 320 -22.61 -2.26 43.91
CA ALA A 320 -22.16 -0.86 43.93
C ALA A 320 -21.81 -0.39 45.35
N THR A 321 -22.42 -1.00 46.36
CA THR A 321 -22.18 -0.73 47.77
C THR A 321 -22.12 -2.05 48.56
N LEU A 322 -21.17 -2.17 49.46
CA LEU A 322 -21.08 -3.30 50.36
C LEU A 322 -21.99 -3.08 51.56
N PRO A 323 -22.49 -4.17 52.19
CA PRO A 323 -23.29 -4.05 53.37
C PRO A 323 -22.49 -3.45 54.54
N ASP A 324 -23.17 -2.69 55.42
CA ASP A 324 -22.58 -2.17 56.63
C ASP A 324 -22.40 -3.33 57.65
N CYS A 325 -21.16 -3.55 58.06
CA CYS A 325 -20.80 -4.61 59.00
C CYS A 325 -20.39 -4.01 60.35
N GLU A 326 -21.15 -4.24 61.38
CA GLU A 326 -20.86 -3.71 62.72
C GLU A 326 -19.43 -4.09 63.18
N GLY A 327 -18.61 -3.06 63.43
CA GLY A 327 -17.22 -3.21 63.88
C GLY A 327 -16.19 -3.42 62.78
N TYR A 328 -16.58 -3.35 61.49
CA TYR A 328 -15.68 -3.53 60.33
C TYR A 328 -15.95 -2.52 59.22
N ASP A 329 -14.90 -2.02 58.65
CA ASP A 329 -14.97 -1.25 57.39
C ASP A 329 -14.69 -2.18 56.20
N LEU A 330 -15.60 -2.28 55.25
CA LEU A 330 -15.48 -3.12 54.06
C LEU A 330 -15.14 -2.28 52.86
N LEU A 331 -14.12 -2.72 52.07
CA LEU A 331 -13.75 -2.16 50.79
C LEU A 331 -13.55 -3.29 49.79
N ALA A 332 -14.19 -3.20 48.66
CA ALA A 332 -13.90 -4.06 47.51
C ALA A 332 -13.48 -3.21 46.31
N ARG A 333 -12.51 -3.71 45.56
CA ARG A 333 -12.01 -3.10 44.34
C ARG A 333 -11.72 -4.18 43.31
N LEU A 334 -12.25 -4.03 42.12
CA LEU A 334 -11.99 -4.87 40.96
C LEU A 334 -11.33 -4.03 39.87
N GLU A 335 -10.19 -4.49 39.36
CA GLU A 335 -9.50 -3.87 38.24
C GLU A 335 -9.23 -4.96 37.19
N PRO A 336 -10.12 -5.12 36.18
CA PRO A 336 -9.94 -6.14 35.18
C PRO A 336 -8.73 -5.83 34.27
N CYS A 337 -7.93 -6.84 33.96
CA CYS A 337 -6.78 -6.71 33.05
C CYS A 337 -7.19 -6.52 31.60
N PHE A 338 -8.41 -6.87 31.20
CA PHE A 338 -9.01 -6.74 29.88
C PHE A 338 -10.34 -6.01 30.00
N ALA A 339 -10.94 -5.66 28.87
CA ALA A 339 -12.24 -4.98 28.85
C ALA A 339 -13.29 -5.70 29.72
N VAL A 340 -13.23 -7.03 29.79
CA VAL A 340 -14.08 -7.87 30.64
C VAL A 340 -13.25 -8.98 31.30
N GLY A 341 -13.51 -9.26 32.59
CA GLY A 341 -12.77 -10.23 33.42
C GLY A 341 -13.62 -11.40 33.88
N GLY A 342 -12.94 -12.42 34.45
CA GLY A 342 -13.54 -13.56 35.15
C GLY A 342 -13.67 -13.35 36.67
N ASP A 343 -13.05 -12.29 37.19
CA ASP A 343 -13.06 -11.98 38.61
C ASP A 343 -14.44 -11.47 39.08
N LEU A 344 -14.85 -11.85 40.25
CA LEU A 344 -16.11 -11.40 40.83
C LEU A 344 -16.00 -11.29 42.38
N TYR A 345 -16.81 -10.43 42.94
CA TYR A 345 -17.05 -10.38 44.38
C TYR A 345 -18.53 -10.08 44.65
N ASP A 346 -19.00 -10.54 45.83
CA ASP A 346 -20.30 -10.17 46.38
C ASP A 346 -20.24 -10.16 47.92
N ALA A 347 -21.14 -9.42 48.52
CA ALA A 347 -21.28 -9.39 49.96
C ALA A 347 -22.74 -9.18 50.39
N GLN A 348 -23.27 -10.02 51.26
CA GLN A 348 -24.66 -9.99 51.66
C GLN A 348 -24.82 -10.20 53.16
N ILE A 349 -25.91 -9.68 53.73
CA ILE A 349 -26.36 -10.01 55.08
C ILE A 349 -27.39 -11.13 54.97
N MET A 350 -27.11 -12.24 55.61
CA MET A 350 -28.01 -13.40 55.64
C MET A 350 -29.19 -13.15 56.57
N ASP A 351 -30.30 -13.89 56.44
CA ASP A 351 -31.51 -13.78 57.26
C ASP A 351 -31.27 -13.99 58.76
N ASP A 352 -30.22 -14.71 59.10
CA ASP A 352 -29.82 -14.97 60.47
C ASP A 352 -28.84 -13.94 61.08
N GLY A 353 -28.59 -12.82 60.28
CA GLY A 353 -27.70 -11.72 60.70
C GLY A 353 -26.22 -11.97 60.45
N ARG A 354 -25.84 -13.11 59.87
CA ARG A 354 -24.45 -13.37 59.46
C ARG A 354 -24.11 -12.66 58.18
N TYR A 355 -22.83 -12.34 58.01
CA TYR A 355 -22.30 -11.75 56.75
C TYR A 355 -21.73 -12.87 55.88
N ALA A 356 -22.09 -12.85 54.61
CA ALA A 356 -21.53 -13.71 53.58
C ALA A 356 -20.70 -12.90 52.60
N PHE A 357 -19.52 -13.40 52.26
CA PHE A 357 -18.63 -12.79 51.26
C PHE A 357 -18.32 -13.84 50.20
N LEU A 358 -18.38 -13.42 48.97
CA LEU A 358 -17.98 -14.20 47.82
C LEU A 358 -16.81 -13.50 47.12
N ILE A 359 -15.76 -14.23 46.81
CA ILE A 359 -14.69 -13.83 45.91
C ILE A 359 -14.46 -15.02 44.97
N GLY A 360 -14.47 -14.76 43.68
CA GLY A 360 -14.30 -15.81 42.68
C GLY A 360 -13.50 -15.34 41.48
N ASP A 361 -12.90 -16.31 40.79
CA ASP A 361 -12.24 -16.12 39.50
C ASP A 361 -12.70 -17.26 38.57
N VAL A 362 -13.35 -16.89 37.47
CA VAL A 362 -13.80 -17.81 36.43
C VAL A 362 -12.67 -18.03 35.44
N VAL A 363 -12.28 -19.30 35.29
CA VAL A 363 -11.23 -19.68 34.32
C VAL A 363 -11.61 -19.27 32.92
N GLY A 364 -10.75 -18.44 32.31
CA GLY A 364 -10.91 -17.93 30.96
C GLY A 364 -10.75 -16.40 30.88
N LYS A 365 -10.90 -15.86 29.67
CA LYS A 365 -10.80 -14.43 29.42
C LYS A 365 -11.93 -13.99 28.47
N GLY A 366 -12.28 -12.71 28.53
CA GLY A 366 -13.24 -12.10 27.63
C GLY A 366 -14.70 -12.50 27.93
N LEU A 367 -15.55 -12.38 26.93
CA LEU A 367 -17.00 -12.44 27.05
C LEU A 367 -17.54 -13.75 27.67
N GLY A 368 -16.89 -14.89 27.40
CA GLY A 368 -17.30 -16.20 27.95
C GLY A 368 -17.18 -16.27 29.47
N ALA A 369 -16.06 -15.80 30.02
CA ALA A 369 -15.86 -15.73 31.50
C ALA A 369 -16.84 -14.72 32.11
N ALA A 370 -17.02 -13.57 31.49
CA ALA A 370 -17.95 -12.52 31.92
C ALA A 370 -19.41 -13.00 32.02
N LEU A 371 -19.88 -13.79 31.07
CA LEU A 371 -21.23 -14.38 31.10
C LEU A 371 -21.39 -15.37 32.29
N LEU A 372 -20.35 -16.14 32.60
CA LEU A 372 -20.38 -17.04 33.79
C LEU A 372 -20.39 -16.24 35.08
N VAL A 373 -19.62 -15.13 35.18
CA VAL A 373 -19.67 -14.19 36.31
C VAL A 373 -21.09 -13.66 36.50
N SER A 374 -21.74 -13.16 35.43
CA SER A 374 -23.10 -12.65 35.53
C SER A 374 -24.09 -13.71 35.97
N HIS A 375 -23.91 -14.96 35.53
CA HIS A 375 -24.77 -16.08 35.97
C HIS A 375 -24.56 -16.42 37.44
N ILE A 376 -23.32 -16.42 37.94
CA ILE A 376 -23.02 -16.69 39.35
C ILE A 376 -23.62 -15.60 40.28
N LEU A 377 -23.49 -14.32 39.87
CA LEU A 377 -24.01 -13.18 40.65
C LEU A 377 -25.54 -13.02 40.59
N SER A 378 -26.21 -13.71 39.66
CA SER A 378 -27.68 -13.67 39.53
C SER A 378 -28.42 -14.63 40.50
N TRP A 379 -27.70 -15.43 41.24
CA TRP A 379 -28.25 -16.35 42.27
C TRP A 379 -28.17 -15.75 43.66
#